data_a6d891138f95aa90c2e2fcbe9d3cc6b7
#
_entry.id   a6d891138f95aa90c2e2fcbe9d3cc6b7
#
_cell.length_a   1.000
_cell.length_b   1.000
_cell.length_c   1.000
_cell.angle_alpha   90.00
_cell.angle_beta   90.00
_cell.angle_gamma   90.00
#
_symmetry.space_group_name_H-M   'P 1'
#
loop_
_entity.id
_entity.type
_entity.pdbx_description
1 polymer ?
#
loop_
_entity_poly.entity_id
_entity_poly.type
_entity_poly.pdbx_seq_one_letter_code
_entity_poly.pdbx_strand_id
1 'polypeptide(L)'
;MKRIEELTEAEAEAELEHLAAEIARHRRAYYEHDDPEISDAEFDAQLHRLEAIEQAFPQLRSDDSPTQVVGASVATAGFPPHEHAERMLSLDNVFTLDELREWAEKTRDAAARPVRWLSELKLDELAISLAYRHGVLETASTRGDGRVGENITENVAWIPAIPQRLEGEGHPEFFEVRGEIFLRTEQFDALNAQQHALQAAFVAEQLARGRAPEAIRTRY
;
A
#
# COMPACT_ATOMS: atom_id res chain seq x y z
N MET A 1 9.21 15.34 24.14
CA MET A 1 10.35 14.91 23.30
C MET A 1 11.40 16.03 23.28
N LYS A 2 12.70 15.70 23.34
CA LYS A 2 13.77 16.67 23.12
C LYS A 2 13.75 17.15 21.66
N ARG A 3 14.24 18.36 21.43
CA ARG A 3 14.50 18.82 20.05
C ARG A 3 15.67 18.01 19.47
N ILE A 4 15.66 17.78 18.17
CA ILE A 4 16.66 16.94 17.49
C ILE A 4 18.08 17.49 17.70
N GLU A 5 18.22 18.82 17.69
CA GLU A 5 19.48 19.53 17.91
C GLU A 5 20.04 19.36 19.33
N GLU A 6 19.23 18.88 20.28
CA GLU A 6 19.59 18.68 21.68
C GLU A 6 19.92 17.20 22.00
N LEU A 7 19.78 16.31 21.01
CA LEU A 7 20.07 14.89 21.19
C LEU A 7 21.58 14.65 21.13
N THR A 8 22.07 13.86 22.06
CA THR A 8 23.37 13.21 21.92
C THR A 8 23.28 12.02 20.95
N GLU A 9 24.38 11.59 20.37
CA GLU A 9 24.42 10.44 19.46
C GLU A 9 23.81 9.17 20.09
N ALA A 10 24.14 8.88 21.35
CA ALA A 10 23.58 7.74 22.08
C ALA A 10 22.05 7.86 22.33
N GLU A 11 21.55 9.08 22.56
CA GLU A 11 20.11 9.33 22.69
C GLU A 11 19.41 9.20 21.34
N ALA A 12 20.04 9.67 20.26
CA ALA A 12 19.52 9.54 18.89
C ALA A 12 19.45 8.07 18.46
N GLU A 13 20.48 7.29 18.72
CA GLU A 13 20.52 5.84 18.46
C GLU A 13 19.39 5.11 19.18
N ALA A 14 19.23 5.34 20.49
CA ALA A 14 18.16 4.71 21.28
C ALA A 14 16.75 5.13 20.81
N GLU A 15 16.57 6.40 20.41
CA GLU A 15 15.28 6.89 19.89
C GLU A 15 14.99 6.30 18.49
N LEU A 16 16.01 6.15 17.62
CA LEU A 16 15.89 5.50 16.31
C LEU A 16 15.46 4.03 16.46
N GLU A 17 16.12 3.26 17.32
CA GLU A 17 15.76 1.87 17.57
C GLU A 17 14.32 1.73 18.07
N HIS A 18 13.92 2.59 19.01
CA HIS A 18 12.56 2.59 19.54
C HIS A 18 11.52 2.93 18.46
N LEU A 19 11.72 4.02 17.71
CA LEU A 19 10.79 4.44 16.66
C LEU A 19 10.70 3.40 15.54
N ALA A 20 11.82 2.82 15.13
CA ALA A 20 11.83 1.76 14.12
C ALA A 20 11.00 0.54 14.56
N ALA A 21 11.14 0.12 15.83
CA ALA A 21 10.36 -0.99 16.37
C ALA A 21 8.85 -0.69 16.45
N GLU A 22 8.49 0.53 16.91
CA GLU A 22 7.08 0.96 16.98
C GLU A 22 6.45 1.06 15.58
N ILE A 23 7.12 1.69 14.62
CA ILE A 23 6.66 1.80 13.24
C ILE A 23 6.47 0.40 12.62
N ALA A 24 7.42 -0.52 12.84
CA ALA A 24 7.30 -1.89 12.35
C ALA A 24 6.11 -2.64 13.00
N ARG A 25 5.83 -2.39 14.29
CA ARG A 25 4.68 -2.95 14.99
C ARG A 25 3.37 -2.42 14.42
N HIS A 26 3.25 -1.09 14.24
CA HIS A 26 2.04 -0.45 13.69
C HIS A 26 1.79 -0.85 12.24
N ARG A 27 2.85 -1.01 11.42
CA ARG A 27 2.72 -1.55 10.06
C ARG A 27 2.15 -2.97 10.07
N ARG A 28 2.60 -3.86 10.94
CA ARG A 28 2.04 -5.21 11.05
C ARG A 28 0.57 -5.17 11.47
N ALA A 29 0.21 -4.37 12.48
CA ALA A 29 -1.17 -4.22 12.90
C ALA A 29 -2.07 -3.77 11.76
N TYR A 30 -1.62 -2.78 10.98
CA TYR A 30 -2.36 -2.25 9.84
C TYR A 30 -2.45 -3.25 8.67
N TYR A 31 -1.30 -3.78 8.18
CA TYR A 31 -1.27 -4.57 6.94
C TYR A 31 -1.58 -6.05 7.13
N GLU A 32 -1.27 -6.64 8.28
CA GLU A 32 -1.44 -8.07 8.51
C GLU A 32 -2.69 -8.40 9.34
N HIS A 33 -3.15 -7.47 10.17
CA HIS A 33 -4.25 -7.72 11.12
C HIS A 33 -5.49 -6.86 10.86
N ASP A 34 -5.40 -5.84 9.97
CA ASP A 34 -6.48 -4.86 9.72
C ASP A 34 -7.01 -4.24 11.02
N ASP A 35 -6.11 -4.01 11.98
CA ASP A 35 -6.39 -3.50 13.32
C ASP A 35 -5.41 -2.36 13.70
N PRO A 36 -5.57 -1.17 13.09
CA PRO A 36 -4.69 -0.03 13.36
C PRO A 36 -4.83 0.43 14.82
N GLU A 37 -3.71 0.48 15.54
CA GLU A 37 -3.65 0.87 16.95
C GLU A 37 -3.54 2.39 17.17
N ILE A 38 -3.11 3.13 16.14
CA ILE A 38 -2.95 4.59 16.14
C ILE A 38 -3.53 5.19 14.87
N SER A 39 -3.79 6.48 14.89
CA SER A 39 -4.24 7.21 13.70
C SER A 39 -3.09 7.40 12.69
N ASP A 40 -3.45 7.63 11.41
CA ASP A 40 -2.47 7.93 10.35
C ASP A 40 -1.58 9.13 10.71
N ALA A 41 -2.17 10.17 11.31
CA ALA A 41 -1.44 11.36 11.74
C ALA A 41 -0.39 11.05 12.83
N GLU A 42 -0.69 10.14 13.77
CA GLU A 42 0.24 9.70 14.81
C GLU A 42 1.35 8.83 14.20
N PHE A 43 1.00 7.96 13.26
CA PHE A 43 1.96 7.14 12.53
C PHE A 43 2.94 8.00 11.73
N ASP A 44 2.43 8.97 10.95
CA ASP A 44 3.24 9.88 10.16
C ASP A 44 4.14 10.76 11.02
N ALA A 45 3.65 11.21 12.18
CA ALA A 45 4.48 11.96 13.14
C ALA A 45 5.68 11.14 13.64
N GLN A 46 5.50 9.82 13.88
CA GLN A 46 6.59 8.92 14.25
C GLN A 46 7.57 8.75 13.09
N LEU A 47 7.08 8.55 11.87
CA LEU A 47 7.90 8.38 10.68
C LEU A 47 8.73 9.64 10.38
N HIS A 48 8.10 10.81 10.40
CA HIS A 48 8.79 12.10 10.23
C HIS A 48 9.86 12.33 11.31
N ARG A 49 9.59 11.92 12.57
CA ARG A 49 10.57 12.02 13.65
C ARG A 49 11.77 11.12 13.40
N LEU A 50 11.53 9.88 12.94
CA LEU A 50 12.59 8.94 12.54
C LEU A 50 13.46 9.53 11.44
N GLU A 51 12.84 10.02 10.35
CA GLU A 51 13.53 10.64 9.22
C GLU A 51 14.39 11.84 9.64
N ALA A 52 13.84 12.70 10.48
CA ALA A 52 14.53 13.90 10.93
C ALA A 52 15.76 13.57 11.81
N ILE A 53 15.71 12.50 12.61
CA ILE A 53 16.86 12.02 13.36
C ILE A 53 17.90 11.40 12.41
N GLU A 54 17.49 10.60 11.42
CA GLU A 54 18.40 10.04 10.40
C GLU A 54 19.08 11.11 9.56
N GLN A 55 18.41 12.22 9.29
CA GLN A 55 19.01 13.38 8.59
C GLN A 55 20.04 14.10 9.45
N ALA A 56 19.77 14.24 10.76
CA ALA A 56 20.68 14.89 11.69
C ALA A 56 21.89 14.01 12.07
N PHE A 57 21.72 12.69 12.05
CA PHE A 57 22.73 11.68 12.39
C PHE A 57 22.85 10.61 11.28
N PRO A 58 23.37 10.98 10.09
CA PRO A 58 23.40 10.07 8.94
C PRO A 58 24.18 8.78 9.15
N GLN A 59 25.14 8.77 10.09
CA GLN A 59 25.95 7.60 10.47
C GLN A 59 25.14 6.52 11.21
N LEU A 60 23.99 6.90 11.80
CA LEU A 60 23.10 5.96 12.51
C LEU A 60 22.01 5.36 11.60
N ARG A 61 21.92 5.82 10.36
CA ARG A 61 20.93 5.34 9.41
C ARG A 61 21.23 3.91 8.98
N SER A 62 20.26 3.02 9.13
CA SER A 62 20.34 1.63 8.68
C SER A 62 19.67 1.45 7.29
N ASP A 63 20.18 0.52 6.50
CA ASP A 63 19.55 0.09 5.25
C ASP A 63 18.20 -0.59 5.47
N ASP A 64 17.97 -1.14 6.67
CA ASP A 64 16.71 -1.77 7.09
C ASP A 64 15.75 -0.77 7.77
N SER A 65 16.07 0.53 7.78
CA SER A 65 15.19 1.53 8.39
C SER A 65 13.79 1.53 7.76
N PRO A 66 12.73 1.70 8.57
CA PRO A 66 11.37 1.88 8.07
C PRO A 66 11.22 3.03 7.05
N THR A 67 12.12 4.00 7.04
CA THR A 67 12.16 5.09 6.05
C THR A 67 12.58 4.60 4.67
N GLN A 68 13.24 3.44 4.57
CA GLN A 68 13.71 2.83 3.33
C GLN A 68 12.75 1.77 2.78
N VAL A 69 11.79 1.33 3.59
CA VAL A 69 10.84 0.27 3.25
C VAL A 69 9.43 0.85 3.22
N VAL A 70 8.72 0.66 2.14
CA VAL A 70 7.31 1.08 1.96
C VAL A 70 6.44 -0.18 2.01
N GLY A 71 5.35 -0.15 2.78
CA GLY A 71 4.41 -1.27 2.86
C GLY A 71 4.84 -2.38 3.84
N ALA A 72 4.21 -3.54 3.70
CA ALA A 72 4.56 -4.75 4.45
C ALA A 72 5.59 -5.58 3.70
N SER A 73 6.39 -6.35 4.44
CA SER A 73 7.16 -7.46 3.89
C SER A 73 6.20 -8.37 3.10
N VAL A 74 6.62 -8.83 1.93
CA VAL A 74 5.87 -9.83 1.15
C VAL A 74 5.83 -11.12 1.97
N ALA A 75 4.91 -11.17 2.94
CA ALA A 75 4.55 -12.41 3.60
C ALA A 75 3.83 -13.23 2.54
N THR A 76 4.45 -14.32 2.14
CA THR A 76 4.02 -15.22 1.05
C THR A 76 2.60 -15.73 1.30
N ALA A 77 1.60 -14.95 0.90
CA ALA A 77 0.20 -15.37 0.89
C ALA A 77 -0.09 -16.40 -0.22
N GLY A 78 0.96 -17.02 -0.77
CA GLY A 78 0.85 -18.06 -1.79
C GLY A 78 0.98 -17.56 -3.23
N PHE A 79 1.20 -16.28 -3.47
CA PHE A 79 1.49 -15.75 -4.80
C PHE A 79 3.00 -15.66 -5.07
N PRO A 80 3.45 -15.92 -6.30
CA PRO A 80 4.86 -15.77 -6.66
C PRO A 80 5.34 -14.33 -6.46
N PRO A 81 6.56 -14.10 -5.97
CA PRO A 81 7.12 -12.75 -5.88
C PRO A 81 7.38 -12.18 -7.28
N HIS A 82 7.25 -10.85 -7.41
CA HIS A 82 7.57 -10.09 -8.60
C HIS A 82 8.41 -8.87 -8.24
N GLU A 83 9.59 -8.75 -8.82
CA GLU A 83 10.47 -7.59 -8.66
C GLU A 83 10.02 -6.47 -9.61
N HIS A 84 9.79 -5.27 -9.07
CA HIS A 84 9.38 -4.11 -9.86
C HIS A 84 10.53 -3.58 -10.71
N ALA A 85 10.24 -3.23 -11.97
CA ALA A 85 11.23 -2.58 -12.84
C ALA A 85 11.72 -1.24 -12.27
N GLU A 86 10.81 -0.49 -11.64
CA GLU A 86 11.08 0.74 -10.91
C GLU A 86 10.40 0.67 -9.55
N ARG A 87 11.01 1.23 -8.50
CA ARG A 87 10.44 1.21 -7.14
C ARG A 87 9.06 1.86 -7.09
N MET A 88 8.12 1.22 -6.39
CA MET A 88 6.83 1.79 -6.01
C MET A 88 6.97 2.54 -4.70
N LEU A 89 7.19 3.85 -4.80
CA LEU A 89 7.36 4.73 -3.64
C LEU A 89 6.01 5.18 -3.08
N SER A 90 6.01 5.66 -1.83
CA SER A 90 4.88 6.40 -1.25
C SER A 90 4.92 7.87 -1.69
N LEU A 91 3.82 8.57 -1.48
CA LEU A 91 3.72 10.02 -1.64
C LEU A 91 3.98 10.68 -0.28
N ASP A 92 4.58 11.88 -0.31
CA ASP A 92 4.70 12.72 0.88
C ASP A 92 3.32 13.25 1.30
N ASN A 93 3.14 13.48 2.60
CA ASN A 93 1.91 14.00 3.17
C ASN A 93 2.09 15.45 3.65
N VAL A 94 1.02 16.24 3.58
CA VAL A 94 0.90 17.55 4.23
C VAL A 94 -0.43 17.59 4.97
N PHE A 95 -0.46 18.16 6.18
CA PHE A 95 -1.63 18.18 7.04
C PHE A 95 -2.21 19.56 7.22
N THR A 96 -1.48 20.62 6.85
CA THR A 96 -1.92 22.00 6.98
C THR A 96 -1.88 22.74 5.64
N LEU A 97 -2.69 23.79 5.55
CA LEU A 97 -2.66 24.66 4.36
C LEU A 97 -1.34 25.41 4.21
N ASP A 98 -0.63 25.64 5.29
CA ASP A 98 0.67 26.33 5.23
C ASP A 98 1.75 25.38 4.70
N GLU A 99 1.78 24.12 5.13
CA GLU A 99 2.63 23.08 4.53
C GLU A 99 2.34 22.87 3.04
N LEU A 100 1.05 22.86 2.65
CA LEU A 100 0.68 22.77 1.24
C LEU A 100 1.19 23.96 0.42
N ARG A 101 1.12 25.18 0.96
CA ARG A 101 1.66 26.37 0.29
C ARG A 101 3.17 26.30 0.13
N GLU A 102 3.87 25.92 1.19
CA GLU A 102 5.33 25.76 1.16
C GLU A 102 5.75 24.69 0.14
N TRP A 103 5.11 23.53 0.13
CA TRP A 103 5.33 22.48 -0.86
C TRP A 103 5.09 22.99 -2.30
N ALA A 104 3.99 23.73 -2.52
CA ALA A 104 3.65 24.26 -3.81
C ALA A 104 4.66 25.33 -4.31
N GLU A 105 5.21 26.14 -3.39
CA GLU A 105 6.26 27.12 -3.70
C GLU A 105 7.58 26.42 -4.05
N LYS A 106 8.04 25.47 -3.23
CA LYS A 106 9.23 24.65 -3.51
C LYS A 106 9.13 23.94 -4.85
N THR A 107 7.96 23.38 -5.16
CA THR A 107 7.74 22.69 -6.44
C THR A 107 7.78 23.64 -7.63
N ARG A 108 7.21 24.85 -7.53
CA ARG A 108 7.30 25.88 -8.59
C ARG A 108 8.74 26.30 -8.84
N ASP A 109 9.49 26.52 -7.78
CA ASP A 109 10.90 26.94 -7.87
C ASP A 109 11.76 25.86 -8.53
N ALA A 110 11.55 24.60 -8.14
CA ALA A 110 12.28 23.45 -8.70
C ALA A 110 11.92 23.17 -10.17
N ALA A 111 10.68 23.45 -10.59
CA ALA A 111 10.21 23.12 -11.95
C ALA A 111 10.81 24.01 -13.04
N ALA A 112 11.32 25.19 -12.72
CA ALA A 112 11.89 26.20 -13.66
C ALA A 112 10.97 26.53 -14.87
N ARG A 113 9.66 26.25 -14.75
CA ARG A 113 8.62 26.48 -15.78
C ARG A 113 7.26 26.68 -15.10
N PRO A 114 6.26 27.24 -15.79
CA PRO A 114 4.92 27.38 -15.24
C PRO A 114 4.36 26.00 -14.82
N VAL A 115 3.90 25.88 -13.56
CA VAL A 115 3.30 24.68 -13.00
C VAL A 115 1.78 24.80 -13.07
N ARG A 116 1.12 23.75 -13.57
CA ARG A 116 -0.33 23.55 -13.50
C ARG A 116 -0.60 22.44 -12.49
N TRP A 117 -1.56 22.67 -11.63
CA TRP A 117 -1.95 21.71 -10.58
C TRP A 117 -3.15 20.89 -11.02
N LEU A 118 -3.08 19.59 -10.78
CA LEU A 118 -4.20 18.68 -10.82
C LEU A 118 -4.50 18.25 -9.37
N SER A 119 -5.75 18.32 -8.97
CA SER A 119 -6.22 17.85 -7.66
C SER A 119 -7.13 16.66 -7.86
N GLU A 120 -6.82 15.57 -7.19
CA GLU A 120 -7.56 14.31 -7.28
C GLU A 120 -7.76 13.74 -5.87
N LEU A 121 -8.74 12.84 -5.72
CA LEU A 121 -8.86 12.05 -4.50
C LEU A 121 -7.70 11.04 -4.44
N LYS A 122 -7.04 10.98 -3.29
CA LYS A 122 -6.12 9.88 -3.01
C LYS A 122 -6.95 8.70 -2.53
N LEU A 123 -7.15 7.73 -3.42
CA LEU A 123 -7.78 6.46 -3.04
C LEU A 123 -6.78 5.67 -2.19
N ASP A 124 -7.27 5.08 -1.11
CA ASP A 124 -6.48 4.29 -0.18
C ASP A 124 -7.00 2.85 -0.21
N GLU A 125 -6.40 2.06 -1.07
CA GLU A 125 -6.84 0.68 -1.35
C GLU A 125 -5.63 -0.17 -1.77
N LEU A 126 -5.83 -1.17 -2.61
CA LEU A 126 -4.77 -2.06 -3.06
C LEU A 126 -3.97 -1.43 -4.21
N ALA A 127 -2.77 -0.95 -3.90
CA ALA A 127 -1.85 -0.44 -4.91
C ALA A 127 -1.39 -1.54 -5.87
N ILE A 128 -1.45 -1.26 -7.17
CA ILE A 128 -1.12 -2.21 -8.23
C ILE A 128 -0.19 -1.60 -9.28
N SER A 129 0.70 -2.44 -9.81
CA SER A 129 1.46 -2.20 -11.05
C SER A 129 0.96 -3.13 -12.13
N LEU A 130 0.66 -2.56 -13.31
CA LEU A 130 0.23 -3.26 -14.53
C LEU A 130 1.29 -3.06 -15.61
N ALA A 131 2.04 -4.08 -15.95
CA ALA A 131 3.06 -4.04 -16.99
C ALA A 131 2.53 -4.61 -18.31
N TYR A 132 2.54 -3.79 -19.34
CA TYR A 132 2.15 -4.16 -20.70
C TYR A 132 3.39 -4.26 -21.58
N ARG A 133 3.46 -5.34 -22.38
CA ARG A 133 4.47 -5.50 -23.43
C ARG A 133 3.78 -5.62 -24.78
N HIS A 134 4.19 -4.78 -25.73
CA HIS A 134 3.54 -4.69 -27.06
C HIS A 134 2.01 -4.57 -26.97
N GLY A 135 1.52 -3.82 -25.98
CA GLY A 135 0.08 -3.59 -25.74
C GLY A 135 -0.66 -4.77 -25.10
N VAL A 136 0.01 -5.84 -24.69
CA VAL A 136 -0.60 -6.98 -23.97
C VAL A 136 -0.17 -6.93 -22.51
N LEU A 137 -1.12 -7.15 -21.58
CA LEU A 137 -0.81 -7.28 -20.17
C LEU A 137 0.09 -8.50 -19.96
N GLU A 138 1.32 -8.26 -19.51
CA GLU A 138 2.32 -9.28 -19.24
C GLU A 138 2.34 -9.66 -17.76
N THR A 139 2.28 -8.65 -16.88
CA THR A 139 2.33 -8.85 -15.44
C THR A 139 1.48 -7.82 -14.71
N ALA A 140 0.81 -8.28 -13.67
CA ALA A 140 0.19 -7.44 -12.65
C ALA A 140 0.75 -7.83 -11.29
N SER A 141 1.10 -6.84 -10.47
CA SER A 141 1.68 -7.10 -9.15
C SER A 141 1.21 -6.10 -8.11
N THR A 142 1.15 -6.53 -6.85
CA THR A 142 0.93 -5.64 -5.70
C THR A 142 2.17 -4.79 -5.43
N ARG A 143 2.04 -3.71 -4.66
CA ARG A 143 3.19 -2.87 -4.30
C ARG A 143 4.22 -3.63 -3.46
N GLY A 144 3.77 -4.48 -2.50
CA GLY A 144 4.65 -5.15 -1.55
C GLY A 144 5.45 -4.14 -0.72
N ASP A 145 6.76 -4.35 -0.62
CA ASP A 145 7.71 -3.45 0.05
C ASP A 145 8.21 -2.30 -0.86
N GLY A 146 7.62 -2.18 -2.04
CA GLY A 146 7.99 -1.22 -3.06
C GLY A 146 9.14 -1.65 -3.98
N ARG A 147 9.83 -2.75 -3.68
CA ARG A 147 10.83 -3.41 -4.54
C ARG A 147 10.31 -4.73 -5.08
N VAL A 148 9.67 -5.50 -4.21
CA VAL A 148 9.09 -6.81 -4.53
C VAL A 148 7.63 -6.79 -4.11
N GLY A 149 6.73 -7.11 -5.04
CA GLY A 149 5.33 -7.34 -4.81
C GLY A 149 4.95 -8.80 -5.07
N GLU A 150 3.67 -9.09 -4.99
CA GLU A 150 3.11 -10.40 -5.35
C GLU A 150 2.59 -10.36 -6.77
N ASN A 151 2.91 -11.37 -7.57
CA ASN A 151 2.36 -11.52 -8.92
C ASN A 151 0.89 -11.97 -8.83
N ILE A 152 -0.01 -11.08 -9.22
CA ILE A 152 -1.45 -11.28 -9.20
C ILE A 152 -2.08 -11.24 -10.61
N THR A 153 -1.29 -11.51 -11.64
CA THR A 153 -1.71 -11.42 -13.04
C THR A 153 -2.98 -12.23 -13.33
N GLU A 154 -3.06 -13.46 -12.81
CA GLU A 154 -4.24 -14.31 -13.00
C GLU A 154 -5.49 -13.75 -12.30
N ASN A 155 -5.33 -13.11 -11.16
CA ASN A 155 -6.45 -12.47 -10.43
C ASN A 155 -6.98 -11.25 -11.18
N VAL A 156 -6.06 -10.42 -11.71
CA VAL A 156 -6.38 -9.21 -12.47
C VAL A 156 -7.14 -9.52 -13.77
N ALA A 157 -6.94 -10.70 -14.35
CA ALA A 157 -7.67 -11.14 -15.53
C ALA A 157 -9.20 -11.22 -15.31
N TRP A 158 -9.65 -11.34 -14.05
CA TRP A 158 -11.07 -11.35 -13.68
C TRP A 158 -11.66 -9.96 -13.41
N ILE A 159 -10.87 -8.89 -13.53
CA ILE A 159 -11.31 -7.50 -13.36
C ILE A 159 -11.63 -6.90 -14.73
N PRO A 160 -12.93 -6.76 -15.12
CA PRO A 160 -13.29 -6.31 -16.47
C PRO A 160 -12.82 -4.89 -16.82
N ALA A 161 -12.56 -4.05 -15.80
CA ALA A 161 -12.07 -2.70 -15.96
C ALA A 161 -10.59 -2.63 -16.37
N ILE A 162 -9.84 -3.73 -16.22
CA ILE A 162 -8.42 -3.78 -16.57
C ILE A 162 -8.26 -4.46 -17.93
N PRO A 163 -7.85 -3.71 -18.96
CA PRO A 163 -7.72 -4.26 -20.31
C PRO A 163 -6.56 -5.26 -20.37
N GLN A 164 -6.82 -6.47 -20.83
CA GLN A 164 -5.78 -7.49 -21.08
C GLN A 164 -4.96 -7.14 -22.33
N ARG A 165 -5.51 -6.28 -23.18
CA ARG A 165 -4.86 -5.71 -24.38
C ARG A 165 -5.27 -4.25 -24.51
N LEU A 166 -4.29 -3.38 -24.70
CA LEU A 166 -4.53 -1.96 -24.98
C LEU A 166 -5.11 -1.80 -26.39
N GLU A 167 -6.04 -0.85 -26.53
CA GLU A 167 -6.63 -0.50 -27.81
C GLU A 167 -5.77 0.53 -28.55
N GLY A 168 -5.88 0.55 -29.89
CA GLY A 168 -5.15 1.48 -30.76
C GLY A 168 -3.79 0.97 -31.20
N GLU A 169 -3.01 1.87 -31.81
CA GLU A 169 -1.68 1.60 -32.35
C GLU A 169 -0.64 2.56 -31.74
N GLY A 170 0.64 2.21 -31.89
CA GLY A 170 1.75 3.07 -31.45
C GLY A 170 2.08 2.98 -29.99
N HIS A 171 1.66 1.93 -29.29
CA HIS A 171 2.06 1.68 -27.91
C HIS A 171 3.58 1.49 -27.83
N PRO A 172 4.22 1.98 -26.73
CA PRO A 172 5.59 1.63 -26.43
C PRO A 172 5.77 0.09 -26.37
N GLU A 173 6.97 -0.38 -26.62
CA GLU A 173 7.29 -1.80 -26.46
C GLU A 173 7.00 -2.26 -25.02
N PHE A 174 7.37 -1.45 -24.03
CA PHE A 174 7.07 -1.66 -22.62
C PHE A 174 6.35 -0.43 -22.07
N PHE A 175 5.28 -0.67 -21.32
CA PHE A 175 4.46 0.37 -20.68
C PHE A 175 3.97 -0.12 -19.33
N GLU A 176 4.28 0.59 -18.27
CA GLU A 176 3.83 0.31 -16.91
C GLU A 176 2.82 1.36 -16.44
N VAL A 177 1.70 0.91 -15.89
CA VAL A 177 0.67 1.75 -15.26
C VAL A 177 0.57 1.38 -13.79
N ARG A 178 0.56 2.39 -12.94
CA ARG A 178 0.35 2.24 -11.49
C ARG A 178 -0.96 2.88 -11.10
N GLY A 179 -1.66 2.26 -10.17
CA GLY A 179 -2.96 2.72 -9.71
C GLY A 179 -3.42 1.99 -8.48
N GLU A 180 -4.72 2.13 -8.19
CA GLU A 180 -5.37 1.49 -7.04
C GLU A 180 -6.54 0.63 -7.52
N ILE A 181 -6.67 -0.57 -6.97
CA ILE A 181 -7.87 -1.40 -7.11
C ILE A 181 -8.72 -1.18 -5.87
N PHE A 182 -9.95 -0.75 -6.07
CA PHE A 182 -10.88 -0.47 -4.98
C PHE A 182 -12.25 -1.08 -5.24
N LEU A 183 -12.97 -1.34 -4.16
CA LEU A 183 -14.35 -1.80 -4.19
C LEU A 183 -15.24 -0.71 -3.60
N ARG A 184 -16.26 -0.27 -4.34
CA ARG A 184 -17.22 0.69 -3.80
C ARG A 184 -18.02 0.05 -2.68
N THR A 185 -18.37 0.83 -1.63
CA THR A 185 -19.13 0.35 -0.48
C THR A 185 -20.42 -0.41 -0.89
N GLU A 186 -21.16 0.11 -1.87
CA GLU A 186 -22.36 -0.54 -2.39
C GLU A 186 -22.08 -1.92 -3.02
N GLN A 187 -20.95 -2.07 -3.71
CA GLN A 187 -20.52 -3.33 -4.31
C GLN A 187 -20.04 -4.30 -3.24
N PHE A 188 -19.34 -3.81 -2.23
CA PHE A 188 -18.91 -4.59 -1.07
C PHE A 188 -20.12 -5.14 -0.29
N ASP A 189 -21.12 -4.30 0.00
CA ASP A 189 -22.34 -4.70 0.67
C ASP A 189 -23.11 -5.76 -0.15
N ALA A 190 -23.21 -5.56 -1.46
CA ALA A 190 -23.86 -6.51 -2.37
C ALA A 190 -23.11 -7.86 -2.40
N LEU A 191 -21.79 -7.85 -2.44
CA LEU A 191 -20.95 -9.05 -2.39
C LEU A 191 -21.14 -9.80 -1.08
N ASN A 192 -21.12 -9.09 0.06
CA ASN A 192 -21.35 -9.69 1.37
C ASN A 192 -22.75 -10.30 1.50
N ALA A 193 -23.78 -9.62 1.02
CA ALA A 193 -25.14 -10.14 0.99
C ALA A 193 -25.24 -11.43 0.15
N GLN A 194 -24.59 -11.46 -1.01
CA GLN A 194 -24.51 -12.63 -1.86
C GLN A 194 -23.79 -13.80 -1.16
N GLN A 195 -22.66 -13.54 -0.51
CA GLN A 195 -21.91 -14.56 0.24
C GLN A 195 -22.72 -15.13 1.40
N HIS A 196 -23.40 -14.27 2.16
CA HIS A 196 -24.30 -14.72 3.23
C HIS A 196 -25.44 -15.61 2.70
N ALA A 197 -26.04 -15.26 1.56
CA ALA A 197 -27.08 -16.06 0.93
C ALA A 197 -26.57 -17.43 0.46
N LEU A 198 -25.38 -17.46 -0.16
CA LEU A 198 -24.73 -18.72 -0.58
C LEU A 198 -24.38 -19.61 0.62
N GLN A 199 -23.88 -19.02 1.70
CA GLN A 199 -23.58 -19.71 2.93
C GLN A 199 -24.83 -20.32 3.56
N ALA A 200 -25.93 -19.54 3.65
CA ALA A 200 -27.20 -20.03 4.17
C ALA A 200 -27.76 -21.17 3.33
N ALA A 201 -27.70 -21.06 2.00
CA ALA A 201 -28.13 -22.11 1.09
C ALA A 201 -27.28 -23.39 1.26
N PHE A 202 -25.98 -23.27 1.39
CA PHE A 202 -25.07 -24.38 1.64
C PHE A 202 -25.40 -25.07 2.97
N VAL A 203 -25.59 -24.32 4.05
CA VAL A 203 -25.95 -24.87 5.36
C VAL A 203 -27.28 -25.62 5.28
N ALA A 204 -28.30 -25.04 4.65
CA ALA A 204 -29.60 -25.67 4.47
C ALA A 204 -29.51 -27.00 3.68
N GLU A 205 -28.70 -27.01 2.63
CA GLU A 205 -28.46 -28.23 1.85
C GLU A 205 -27.77 -29.33 2.68
N GLN A 206 -26.76 -28.98 3.49
CA GLN A 206 -26.06 -29.95 4.34
C GLN A 206 -26.99 -30.54 5.43
N LEU A 207 -27.84 -29.69 6.03
CA LEU A 207 -28.85 -30.11 6.98
C LEU A 207 -29.88 -31.06 6.32
N ALA A 208 -30.35 -30.75 5.12
CA ALA A 208 -31.27 -31.61 4.36
C ALA A 208 -30.64 -32.97 4.00
N ARG A 209 -29.32 -33.04 3.88
CA ARG A 209 -28.55 -34.29 3.70
C ARG A 209 -28.30 -35.07 5.00
N GLY A 210 -28.84 -34.58 6.12
CA GLY A 210 -28.76 -35.25 7.44
C GLY A 210 -27.43 -35.00 8.18
N ARG A 211 -26.64 -33.99 7.78
CA ARG A 211 -25.47 -33.63 8.56
C ARG A 211 -25.88 -32.91 9.85
N ALA A 212 -25.22 -33.23 10.95
CA ALA A 212 -25.40 -32.53 12.21
C ALA A 212 -24.91 -31.08 12.10
N PRO A 213 -25.62 -30.08 12.68
CA PRO A 213 -25.23 -28.65 12.58
C PRO A 213 -23.81 -28.39 12.97
N GLU A 214 -23.30 -29.03 14.03
CA GLU A 214 -21.94 -28.88 14.54
C GLU A 214 -20.86 -29.47 13.62
N ALA A 215 -21.24 -30.29 12.64
CA ALA A 215 -20.35 -30.86 11.64
C ALA A 215 -20.26 -30.01 10.33
N ILE A 216 -21.13 -28.98 10.23
CA ILE A 216 -21.16 -28.12 9.07
C ILE A 216 -20.13 -26.98 9.29
N ARG A 217 -19.01 -27.03 8.57
CA ARG A 217 -18.02 -25.95 8.56
C ARG A 217 -18.28 -25.07 7.35
N THR A 218 -18.53 -23.80 7.60
CA THR A 218 -18.52 -22.76 6.59
C THR A 218 -17.10 -22.23 6.47
N ARG A 219 -16.67 -21.87 5.26
CA ARG A 219 -15.31 -21.37 5.01
C ARG A 219 -15.14 -19.88 5.31
N TYR A 220 -16.18 -19.22 5.84
CA TYR A 220 -16.20 -17.80 6.15
C TYR A 220 -16.84 -17.57 7.52
#